data_a9e95c941ad6757994ce7a6980316c3f
#
_entry.id   a9e95c941ad6757994ce7a6980316c3f
#
_cell.length_a   1.000
_cell.length_b   1.000
_cell.length_c   1.000
_cell.angle_alpha   90.00
_cell.angle_beta   90.00
_cell.angle_gamma   90.00
#
_symmetry.space_group_name_H-M   'P 1'
#
loop_
_entity.id
_entity.type
_entity.pdbx_description
1 polymer ?
#
loop_
_entity_poly.entity_id
_entity_poly.type
_entity_poly.pdbx_seq_one_letter_code
_entity_poly.pdbx_strand_id
1 'polypeptide(L)'
;MSVIVGSGEFTFRVEEDWARLPTGWEFGDVGAVGVDRQDRVYVFNRGEHPMCVFDRDGNFLKSWGEGVFRRAHGVHMGPDDTIYCTDDGDHTVRKCTLDGKVLLEIGIPGRPSAFMSGATAAPIRRCRRKATSMFPTATAMRASTNTTRAAGG
;
A
#
# COMPACT_ATOMS: atom_id res chain seq x y z
N MET A 1 -11.06 25.59 -0.78
CA MET A 1 -12.19 25.07 0.03
C MET A 1 -11.83 23.65 0.44
N SER A 2 -11.91 23.28 1.72
CA SER A 2 -11.64 21.88 2.12
C SER A 2 -12.83 21.00 1.75
N VAL A 3 -12.56 19.91 1.03
CA VAL A 3 -13.57 18.91 0.65
C VAL A 3 -13.71 17.92 1.79
N ILE A 4 -14.96 17.69 2.22
CA ILE A 4 -15.29 16.66 3.23
C ILE A 4 -15.96 15.49 2.50
N VAL A 5 -15.47 14.27 2.74
CA VAL A 5 -16.01 13.03 2.18
C VAL A 5 -16.41 12.08 3.29
N GLY A 6 -17.32 11.12 3.00
CA GLY A 6 -17.80 10.16 3.96
C GLY A 6 -19.16 10.49 4.56
N SER A 7 -19.59 9.74 5.58
CA SER A 7 -20.88 9.91 6.25
C SER A 7 -20.83 9.41 7.70
N GLY A 8 -21.71 9.95 8.56
CA GLY A 8 -21.80 9.57 9.98
C GLY A 8 -20.50 9.81 10.72
N GLU A 9 -20.02 8.80 11.43
CA GLU A 9 -18.75 8.84 12.18
C GLU A 9 -17.51 8.73 11.29
N PHE A 10 -17.67 8.38 10.01
CA PHE A 10 -16.58 8.20 9.04
C PHE A 10 -16.55 9.37 8.06
N THR A 11 -16.22 10.55 8.57
CA THR A 11 -16.03 11.76 7.76
C THR A 11 -14.56 12.15 7.75
N PHE A 12 -14.06 12.49 6.56
CA PHE A 12 -12.65 12.79 6.33
C PHE A 12 -12.53 14.10 5.54
N ARG A 13 -11.56 14.91 5.91
CA ARG A 13 -11.15 16.06 5.13
C ARG A 13 -10.13 15.61 4.09
N VAL A 14 -10.35 16.01 2.84
CA VAL A 14 -9.37 15.80 1.77
C VAL A 14 -8.29 16.86 1.90
N GLU A 15 -7.04 16.43 2.01
CA GLU A 15 -5.87 17.30 1.93
C GLU A 15 -5.32 17.22 0.50
N GLU A 16 -5.69 18.21 -0.30
CA GLU A 16 -5.14 18.36 -1.64
C GLU A 16 -3.67 18.74 -1.54
N ASP A 17 -2.85 18.27 -2.50
CA ASP A 17 -1.40 18.54 -2.57
C ASP A 17 -0.60 18.11 -1.33
N TRP A 18 -1.11 17.11 -0.57
CA TRP A 18 -0.39 16.59 0.59
C TRP A 18 1.00 16.05 0.22
N ALA A 19 1.12 15.29 -0.87
CA ALA A 19 2.38 14.70 -1.31
C ALA A 19 3.23 15.71 -2.09
N ARG A 20 4.33 16.16 -1.52
CA ARG A 20 5.26 17.11 -2.14
C ARG A 20 6.31 16.36 -2.92
N LEU A 21 6.04 16.10 -4.19
CA LEU A 21 7.00 15.47 -5.09
C LEU A 21 8.17 16.41 -5.44
N PRO A 22 9.35 15.87 -5.78
CA PRO A 22 10.43 16.66 -6.37
C PRO A 22 9.98 17.39 -7.64
N THR A 23 10.60 18.53 -7.93
CA THR A 23 10.27 19.33 -9.12
C THR A 23 10.37 18.50 -10.40
N GLY A 24 9.32 18.54 -11.20
CA GLY A 24 9.25 17.81 -12.47
C GLY A 24 8.79 16.36 -12.34
N TRP A 25 8.51 15.88 -11.13
CA TRP A 25 7.95 14.55 -10.91
C TRP A 25 6.43 14.62 -10.84
N GLU A 26 5.81 13.55 -11.30
CA GLU A 26 4.36 13.36 -11.17
C GLU A 26 4.06 11.91 -10.84
N PHE A 27 2.93 11.65 -10.20
CA PHE A 27 2.42 10.30 -10.08
C PHE A 27 1.81 9.84 -11.40
N GLY A 28 2.06 8.57 -11.74
CA GLY A 28 1.15 7.84 -12.61
C GLY A 28 -0.09 7.41 -11.83
N ASP A 29 -0.84 6.44 -12.37
CA ASP A 29 -1.95 5.82 -11.61
C ASP A 29 -1.42 5.23 -10.29
N VAL A 30 -1.96 5.66 -9.17
CA VAL A 30 -1.63 5.11 -7.86
C VAL A 30 -2.37 3.78 -7.68
N GLY A 31 -1.62 2.68 -7.62
CA GLY A 31 -2.16 1.34 -7.45
C GLY A 31 -2.46 1.00 -5.99
N ALA A 32 -1.63 1.48 -5.07
CA ALA A 32 -1.78 1.22 -3.64
C ALA A 32 -0.99 2.21 -2.77
N VAL A 33 -1.39 2.26 -1.50
CA VAL A 33 -0.70 3.03 -0.46
C VAL A 33 -0.50 2.12 0.77
N GLY A 34 0.68 2.19 1.37
CA GLY A 34 1.00 1.54 2.64
C GLY A 34 1.56 2.54 3.65
N VAL A 35 1.41 2.25 4.94
CA VAL A 35 1.98 3.07 6.02
C VAL A 35 2.77 2.15 6.94
N ASP A 36 4.00 2.53 7.26
CA ASP A 36 4.84 1.76 8.19
C ASP A 36 4.65 2.21 9.65
N ARG A 37 5.39 1.58 10.55
CA ARG A 37 5.31 1.84 11.99
C ARG A 37 5.88 3.20 12.41
N GLN A 38 6.60 3.88 11.52
CA GLN A 38 7.14 5.21 11.69
C GLN A 38 6.28 6.30 11.03
N ASP A 39 5.04 5.96 10.66
CA ASP A 39 4.10 6.83 9.93
C ASP A 39 4.63 7.31 8.58
N ARG A 40 5.60 6.58 7.96
CA ARG A 40 6.02 6.87 6.60
C ARG A 40 5.03 6.27 5.62
N VAL A 41 4.69 7.03 4.60
CA VAL A 41 3.68 6.68 3.60
C VAL A 41 4.38 6.21 2.31
N TYR A 42 4.06 5.01 1.88
CA TYR A 42 4.58 4.36 0.68
C TYR A 42 3.51 4.42 -0.40
N VAL A 43 3.75 5.19 -1.44
CA VAL A 43 2.84 5.35 -2.59
C VAL A 43 3.37 4.53 -3.74
N PHE A 44 2.64 3.46 -4.09
CA PHE A 44 3.00 2.56 -5.19
C PHE A 44 2.20 2.93 -6.42
N ASN A 45 2.88 3.47 -7.42
CA ASN A 45 2.26 4.06 -8.60
C ASN A 45 2.89 3.55 -9.91
N ARG A 46 2.23 3.83 -11.03
CA ARG A 46 2.61 3.39 -12.38
C ARG A 46 3.44 4.40 -13.16
N GLY A 47 3.96 5.43 -12.48
CA GLY A 47 4.86 6.42 -13.06
C GLY A 47 6.31 5.93 -13.16
N GLU A 48 7.21 6.84 -13.52
CA GLU A 48 8.65 6.56 -13.66
C GLU A 48 9.30 6.16 -12.35
N HIS A 49 8.76 6.61 -11.22
CA HIS A 49 9.21 6.31 -9.86
C HIS A 49 8.18 5.45 -9.15
N PRO A 50 8.21 4.11 -9.32
CA PRO A 50 7.12 3.23 -8.91
C PRO A 50 6.78 3.28 -7.42
N MET A 51 7.77 3.38 -6.56
CA MET A 51 7.57 3.53 -5.11
C MET A 51 8.12 4.86 -4.64
N CYS A 52 7.23 5.76 -4.24
CA CYS A 52 7.58 7.02 -3.59
C CYS A 52 7.28 6.94 -2.10
N VAL A 53 8.21 7.40 -1.26
CA VAL A 53 8.09 7.36 0.20
C VAL A 53 8.07 8.77 0.75
N PHE A 54 7.12 9.04 1.63
CA PHE A 54 6.91 10.33 2.26
C PHE A 54 6.92 10.19 3.79
N ASP A 55 7.21 11.28 4.48
CA ASP A 55 6.91 11.37 5.90
C ASP A 55 5.41 11.61 6.13
N ARG A 56 5.00 11.67 7.39
CA ARG A 56 3.61 11.91 7.79
C ARG A 56 3.05 13.25 7.27
N ASP A 57 3.91 14.24 7.08
CA ASP A 57 3.53 15.58 6.66
C ASP A 57 3.55 15.74 5.12
N GLY A 58 3.84 14.65 4.39
CA GLY A 58 3.88 14.62 2.93
C GLY A 58 5.18 15.12 2.31
N ASN A 59 6.26 15.25 3.09
CA ASN A 59 7.55 15.57 2.52
C ASN A 59 8.18 14.31 1.90
N PHE A 60 8.69 14.46 0.69
CA PHE A 60 9.35 13.37 -0.02
C PHE A 60 10.63 12.95 0.70
N LEU A 61 10.79 11.65 0.92
CA LEU A 61 11.96 11.07 1.57
C LEU A 61 12.87 10.35 0.56
N LYS A 62 12.30 9.49 -0.26
CA LYS A 62 13.03 8.68 -1.25
C LYS A 62 12.10 8.05 -2.26
N SER A 63 12.68 7.52 -3.35
CA SER A 63 12.02 6.59 -4.26
C SER A 63 12.85 5.34 -4.50
N TRP A 64 12.22 4.29 -5.00
CA TRP A 64 12.88 3.07 -5.43
C TRP A 64 11.96 2.22 -6.34
N GLY A 65 12.52 1.21 -6.96
CA GLY A 65 11.78 0.24 -7.77
C GLY A 65 11.79 0.51 -9.26
N GLU A 66 12.56 1.50 -9.70
CA GLU A 66 12.79 1.79 -11.12
C GLU A 66 13.38 0.56 -11.82
N GLY A 67 12.76 0.13 -12.92
CA GLY A 67 13.16 -1.06 -13.66
C GLY A 67 12.82 -2.40 -13.00
N VAL A 68 12.30 -2.39 -11.76
CA VAL A 68 11.89 -3.61 -11.03
C VAL A 68 10.44 -3.95 -11.30
N PHE A 69 9.56 -2.96 -11.37
CA PHE A 69 8.11 -3.14 -11.52
C PHE A 69 7.66 -2.75 -12.92
N ARG A 70 6.74 -3.56 -13.47
CA ARG A 70 6.09 -3.27 -14.76
C ARG A 70 4.77 -2.51 -14.56
N ARG A 71 3.99 -2.93 -13.56
CA ARG A 71 2.68 -2.34 -13.29
C ARG A 71 2.34 -2.47 -11.81
N ALA A 72 2.50 -1.39 -11.08
CA ALA A 72 2.15 -1.31 -9.68
C ALA A 72 0.67 -1.61 -9.44
N HIS A 73 0.36 -2.53 -8.51
CA HIS A 73 -1.03 -2.91 -8.24
C HIS A 73 -1.37 -2.91 -6.76
N GLY A 74 -0.60 -3.57 -5.90
CA GLY A 74 -0.94 -3.72 -4.49
C GLY A 74 0.28 -3.66 -3.57
N VAL A 75 0.06 -3.18 -2.34
CA VAL A 75 1.06 -3.12 -1.29
C VAL A 75 0.52 -3.73 -0.01
N HIS A 76 1.35 -4.49 0.70
CA HIS A 76 1.07 -4.95 2.05
C HIS A 76 2.31 -4.78 2.93
N MET A 77 2.15 -4.08 4.05
CA MET A 77 3.24 -3.88 5.03
C MET A 77 3.40 -5.14 5.88
N GLY A 78 4.58 -5.74 5.85
CA GLY A 78 4.91 -6.92 6.65
C GLY A 78 5.18 -6.57 8.12
N PRO A 79 5.05 -7.55 9.03
CA PRO A 79 5.28 -7.33 10.46
C PRO A 79 6.77 -7.16 10.82
N ASP A 80 7.67 -7.48 9.91
CA ASP A 80 9.13 -7.54 10.05
C ASP A 80 9.83 -6.39 9.30
N ASP A 81 9.18 -5.22 9.23
CA ASP A 81 9.65 -4.04 8.50
C ASP A 81 10.01 -4.35 7.04
N THR A 82 9.15 -5.14 6.41
CA THR A 82 9.20 -5.45 4.99
C THR A 82 7.93 -4.99 4.30
N ILE A 83 7.98 -4.91 2.98
CA ILE A 83 6.86 -4.54 2.13
C ILE A 83 6.68 -5.58 1.04
N TYR A 84 5.45 -6.04 0.85
CA TYR A 84 5.07 -6.92 -0.25
C TYR A 84 4.45 -6.06 -1.35
N CYS A 85 5.03 -6.11 -2.53
CA CYS A 85 4.59 -5.36 -3.69
C CYS A 85 4.05 -6.33 -4.74
N THR A 86 2.78 -6.16 -5.12
CA THR A 86 2.14 -6.94 -6.19
C THR A 86 2.29 -6.21 -7.50
N ASP A 87 2.82 -6.89 -8.49
CA ASP A 87 2.93 -6.42 -9.87
C ASP A 87 2.05 -7.28 -10.76
N ASP A 88 0.96 -6.70 -11.27
CA ASP A 88 0.03 -7.41 -12.13
C ASP A 88 0.46 -7.40 -13.62
N GLY A 89 1.45 -6.59 -13.97
CA GLY A 89 2.03 -6.56 -15.31
C GLY A 89 3.02 -7.69 -15.58
N ASP A 90 3.69 -8.20 -14.54
CA ASP A 90 4.57 -9.35 -14.65
C ASP A 90 4.13 -10.58 -13.85
N HIS A 91 2.96 -10.49 -13.19
CA HIS A 91 2.33 -11.58 -12.43
C HIS A 91 3.15 -12.05 -11.22
N THR A 92 3.83 -11.13 -10.54
CA THR A 92 4.66 -11.43 -9.37
C THR A 92 4.21 -10.70 -8.11
N VAL A 93 4.60 -11.25 -6.97
CA VAL A 93 4.60 -10.54 -5.69
C VAL A 93 6.04 -10.54 -5.17
N ARG A 94 6.59 -9.37 -4.90
CA ARG A 94 7.93 -9.21 -4.37
C ARG A 94 7.89 -8.77 -2.92
N LYS A 95 8.55 -9.53 -2.04
CA LYS A 95 8.86 -9.09 -0.69
C LYS A 95 10.14 -8.27 -0.74
N CYS A 96 10.08 -7.04 -0.28
CA CYS A 96 11.21 -6.11 -0.29
C CYS A 96 11.51 -5.59 1.13
N THR A 97 12.72 -5.11 1.34
CA THR A 97 13.00 -4.20 2.45
C THR A 97 12.29 -2.87 2.20
N LEU A 98 12.17 -2.04 3.23
CA LEU A 98 11.60 -0.69 3.11
C LEU A 98 12.49 0.27 2.26
N ASP A 99 13.69 -0.19 1.88
CA ASP A 99 14.61 0.51 0.97
C ASP A 99 14.64 -0.07 -0.44
N GLY A 100 13.72 -1.03 -0.74
CA GLY A 100 13.53 -1.55 -2.09
C GLY A 100 14.40 -2.76 -2.46
N LYS A 101 15.21 -3.31 -1.54
CA LYS A 101 15.95 -4.55 -1.84
C LYS A 101 14.98 -5.72 -1.89
N VAL A 102 14.91 -6.42 -3.02
CA VAL A 102 14.10 -7.64 -3.17
C VAL A 102 14.68 -8.77 -2.32
N LEU A 103 13.87 -9.33 -1.44
CA LEU A 103 14.21 -10.45 -0.54
C LEU A 103 13.65 -11.78 -1.05
N LEU A 104 12.46 -11.73 -1.65
CA LEU A 104 11.76 -12.91 -2.17
C LEU A 104 10.90 -12.49 -3.35
N GLU A 105 10.87 -13.32 -4.38
CA GLU A 105 9.94 -13.19 -5.50
C GLU A 105 9.03 -14.41 -5.56
N ILE A 106 7.73 -14.18 -5.64
CA ILE A 106 6.68 -15.19 -5.77
C ILE A 106 6.04 -15.02 -7.14
N GLY A 107 6.04 -16.08 -7.91
CA GLY A 107 5.62 -16.06 -9.31
C GLY A 107 6.80 -16.22 -10.26
N ILE A 108 6.51 -16.24 -11.56
CA ILE A 108 7.53 -16.24 -12.61
C ILE A 108 7.26 -15.01 -13.47
N PRO A 109 8.20 -14.05 -13.54
CA PRO A 109 7.99 -12.81 -14.29
C PRO A 109 7.51 -13.08 -15.73
N GLY A 110 6.41 -12.41 -16.11
CA GLY A 110 5.79 -12.54 -17.42
C GLY A 110 5.03 -13.85 -17.67
N ARG A 111 4.86 -14.70 -16.65
CA ARG A 111 4.06 -15.95 -16.75
C ARG A 111 2.88 -15.90 -15.78
N PRO A 112 1.64 -15.69 -16.28
CA PRO A 112 0.46 -15.86 -15.44
C PRO A 112 0.38 -17.31 -14.96
N SER A 113 -0.01 -17.52 -13.69
CA SER A 113 -0.25 -18.88 -13.20
C SER A 113 -1.42 -19.52 -13.93
N ALA A 114 -1.43 -20.85 -14.10
CA ALA A 114 -2.53 -21.59 -14.74
C ALA A 114 -3.89 -21.33 -14.08
N PHE A 115 -3.91 -20.91 -12.82
CA PHE A 115 -5.13 -20.53 -12.10
C PHE A 115 -5.75 -19.23 -12.62
N MET A 116 -4.95 -18.31 -13.17
CA MET A 116 -5.44 -17.04 -13.75
C MET A 116 -5.77 -17.14 -15.23
N SER A 117 -5.41 -18.21 -15.90
CA SER A 117 -5.61 -18.36 -17.35
C SER A 117 -6.94 -19.00 -17.77
N GLY A 118 -7.91 -19.15 -16.85
CA GLY A 118 -9.26 -19.61 -17.20
C GLY A 118 -9.36 -21.04 -17.75
N ALA A 119 -8.32 -21.84 -17.63
CA ALA A 119 -8.31 -23.21 -18.07
C ALA A 119 -8.86 -24.12 -16.97
N THR A 120 -10.14 -24.49 -17.14
CA THR A 120 -10.80 -25.69 -16.65
C THR A 120 -10.77 -25.96 -15.15
N ALA A 121 -11.94 -25.82 -14.54
CA ALA A 121 -12.23 -26.25 -13.18
C ALA A 121 -11.85 -27.73 -12.95
N ALA A 122 -10.65 -27.97 -12.43
CA ALA A 122 -10.38 -29.19 -11.71
C ALA A 122 -11.11 -29.10 -10.36
N PRO A 123 -11.79 -30.17 -9.90
CA PRO A 123 -12.52 -30.11 -8.65
C PRO A 123 -11.57 -29.80 -7.50
N ILE A 124 -11.79 -28.66 -6.83
CA ILE A 124 -11.09 -28.29 -5.63
C ILE A 124 -11.36 -29.36 -4.57
N ARG A 125 -10.43 -30.28 -4.36
CA ARG A 125 -10.44 -31.10 -3.17
C ARG A 125 -10.31 -30.17 -1.99
N ARG A 126 -11.38 -30.05 -1.24
CA ARG A 126 -11.53 -29.23 -0.04
C ARG A 126 -10.43 -29.60 0.96
N CYS A 127 -9.31 -28.88 0.92
CA CYS A 127 -8.32 -28.98 1.97
C CYS A 127 -8.93 -28.29 3.21
N ARG A 128 -9.41 -29.08 4.18
CA ARG A 128 -9.79 -28.60 5.50
C ARG A 128 -8.52 -28.16 6.22
N ARG A 129 -8.08 -26.92 6.01
CA ARG A 129 -7.18 -26.26 6.94
C ARG A 129 -8.02 -25.54 8.00
N LYS A 130 -7.73 -25.84 9.26
CA LYS A 130 -8.23 -25.05 10.40
C LYS A 130 -7.90 -23.60 10.11
N ALA A 131 -8.93 -22.75 10.06
CA ALA A 131 -8.78 -21.31 9.94
C ALA A 131 -8.11 -20.79 11.21
N THR A 132 -6.79 -20.63 11.15
CA THR A 132 -6.12 -19.67 12.02
C THR A 132 -6.20 -18.36 11.25
N SER A 133 -6.95 -17.40 11.79
CA SER A 133 -7.17 -16.09 11.20
C SER A 133 -5.83 -15.39 10.98
N MET A 134 -5.39 -15.29 9.73
CA MET A 134 -4.11 -14.72 9.35
C MET A 134 -4.26 -13.26 8.89
N PHE A 135 -5.41 -12.65 9.15
CA PHE A 135 -5.63 -11.22 8.95
C PHE A 135 -5.92 -10.59 10.30
N PRO A 136 -5.00 -9.81 10.86
CA PRO A 136 -5.38 -8.93 11.95
C PRO A 136 -6.40 -7.92 11.39
N THR A 137 -7.54 -7.90 12.03
CA THR A 137 -8.58 -6.87 11.86
C THR A 137 -7.93 -5.49 11.83
N ALA A 138 -8.30 -4.68 10.84
CA ALA A 138 -7.90 -3.28 10.77
C ALA A 138 -8.13 -2.63 12.12
N THR A 139 -7.04 -2.32 12.81
CA THR A 139 -7.10 -1.52 14.04
C THR A 139 -7.51 -0.11 13.62
N ALA A 140 -8.70 0.27 14.06
CA ALA A 140 -9.24 1.60 13.85
C ALA A 140 -8.20 2.67 14.27
N MET A 141 -7.87 3.57 13.35
CA MET A 141 -7.13 4.78 13.66
C MET A 141 -7.91 5.54 14.73
N ARG A 142 -7.36 5.61 15.95
CA ARG A 142 -7.90 6.43 17.01
C ARG A 142 -7.79 7.89 16.58
N ALA A 143 -8.93 8.52 16.29
CA ALA A 143 -9.04 9.96 16.27
C ALA A 143 -8.76 10.48 17.68
N SER A 144 -7.69 11.24 17.85
CA SER A 144 -7.38 11.95 19.09
C SER A 144 -8.35 13.13 19.22
N THR A 145 -9.42 12.94 19.98
CA THR A 145 -10.27 14.06 20.41
C THR A 145 -9.57 14.81 21.53
N ASN A 146 -8.98 15.94 21.18
CA ASN A 146 -8.45 16.88 22.16
C ASN A 146 -9.61 17.70 22.73
N THR A 147 -10.21 17.21 23.82
CA THR A 147 -11.23 17.95 24.57
C THR A 147 -10.51 18.92 25.52
N THR A 148 -10.36 20.17 25.10
CA THR A 148 -9.94 21.24 26.01
C THR A 148 -11.10 21.57 26.95
N ARG A 149 -10.99 21.10 28.19
CA ARG A 149 -11.91 21.46 29.27
C ARG A 149 -11.51 22.85 29.79
N ALA A 150 -12.26 23.88 29.41
CA ALA A 150 -12.17 25.20 30.04
C ALA A 150 -12.68 25.09 31.48
N ALA A 151 -11.81 25.33 32.47
CA ALA A 151 -12.19 25.59 33.82
C ALA A 151 -12.51 27.07 33.96
N GLY A 152 -13.79 27.39 34.15
CA GLY A 152 -14.22 28.69 34.63
C GLY A 152 -14.30 28.61 36.16
N GLY A 153 -13.60 29.53 36.80
CA GLY A 153 -13.77 29.88 38.19
C GLY A 153 -14.68 31.11 38.30
#